data_ea8f2e5bb9f579e27d535cf0abf37b8d
#
_entry.id   ea8f2e5bb9f579e27d535cf0abf37b8d
#
_cell.length_a   1.000
_cell.length_b   1.000
_cell.length_c   1.000
_cell.angle_alpha   90.00
_cell.angle_beta   90.00
_cell.angle_gamma   90.00
#
_symmetry.space_group_name_H-M   'P 1'
#
loop_
_entity.id
_entity.type
_entity.pdbx_description
1 polymer ?
#
loop_
_entity_poly.entity_id
_entity_poly.type
_entity_poly.pdbx_seq_one_letter_code
_entity_poly.pdbx_strand_id
1 'polypeptide(L)'
;MPENPDIGAPAPAWNRLRFEARAAAADEPTLSSYLNSAILAHSTLCQALSFHLAEKLKSPVMSTQQVRHILSDTYDTHRSLVTAAEADMQAVLERDPACRGMLQPFLYFKGFLALQTYRVANHLWREGRETLAFHFQSRASELFGVDIHPAARIGTGVMLDHASGITIGETAIVGDDCSLLHGVTLGGTGKEVGDRHPKIGKGVLLSVGAKVLGNIHIGDE
;
A
#
# COMPACT_ATOMS: atom_id res chain seq x y z
N MET A 1 -20.00 -12.03 -38.36
CA MET A 1 -19.32 -12.06 -37.04
C MET A 1 -18.35 -10.90 -37.06
N PRO A 2 -18.55 -9.85 -36.27
CA PRO A 2 -17.53 -8.82 -36.17
C PRO A 2 -16.36 -9.36 -35.33
N GLU A 3 -15.16 -9.25 -35.86
CA GLU A 3 -13.89 -9.54 -35.25
C GLU A 3 -13.75 -8.69 -33.97
N ASN A 4 -13.35 -9.35 -32.89
CA ASN A 4 -13.04 -8.74 -31.60
C ASN A 4 -11.71 -7.98 -31.74
N PRO A 5 -11.69 -6.64 -31.67
CA PRO A 5 -10.44 -5.92 -31.78
C PRO A 5 -9.71 -5.95 -30.44
N ASP A 6 -8.46 -6.33 -30.48
CA ASP A 6 -7.40 -6.06 -29.51
C ASP A 6 -7.50 -6.79 -28.15
N ILE A 7 -6.94 -8.01 -28.15
CA ILE A 7 -6.27 -8.51 -26.94
C ILE A 7 -4.91 -7.77 -26.86
N GLY A 8 -4.98 -6.47 -26.75
CA GLY A 8 -3.87 -5.57 -26.48
C GLY A 8 -3.61 -5.48 -25.00
N ALA A 9 -2.42 -5.05 -24.61
CA ALA A 9 -1.90 -4.90 -23.25
C ALA A 9 -2.97 -4.59 -22.20
N PRO A 10 -2.89 -5.14 -20.97
CA PRO A 10 -3.91 -4.93 -19.94
C PRO A 10 -4.16 -3.43 -19.78
N ALA A 11 -5.44 -3.05 -19.79
CA ALA A 11 -5.82 -1.65 -19.64
C ALA A 11 -5.15 -1.09 -18.39
N PRO A 12 -4.59 0.15 -18.41
CA PRO A 12 -3.95 0.74 -17.25
C PRO A 12 -4.80 0.53 -15.99
N ALA A 13 -4.20 0.16 -14.88
CA ALA A 13 -4.89 -0.18 -13.63
C ALA A 13 -5.96 0.87 -13.25
N TRP A 14 -5.67 2.14 -13.52
CA TRP A 14 -6.61 3.24 -13.32
C TRP A 14 -7.90 3.12 -14.16
N ASN A 15 -7.81 2.75 -15.43
CA ASN A 15 -9.00 2.60 -16.29
C ASN A 15 -9.86 1.44 -15.81
N ARG A 16 -9.25 0.34 -15.40
CA ARG A 16 -9.93 -0.82 -14.83
C ARG A 16 -10.63 -0.44 -13.52
N LEU A 17 -9.94 0.22 -12.59
CA LEU A 17 -10.51 0.68 -11.32
C LEU A 17 -11.73 1.58 -11.55
N ARG A 18 -11.67 2.52 -12.48
CA ARG A 18 -12.81 3.39 -12.83
C ARG A 18 -13.97 2.62 -13.45
N PHE A 19 -13.69 1.65 -14.29
CA PHE A 19 -14.74 0.80 -14.87
C PHE A 19 -15.47 0.01 -13.78
N GLU A 20 -14.72 -0.65 -12.90
CA GLU A 20 -15.26 -1.40 -11.78
C GLU A 20 -16.07 -0.50 -10.82
N ALA A 21 -15.60 0.72 -10.54
CA ALA A 21 -16.30 1.68 -9.70
C ALA A 21 -17.64 2.14 -10.31
N ARG A 22 -17.72 2.31 -11.65
CA ARG A 22 -18.98 2.65 -12.32
C ARG A 22 -19.99 1.50 -12.25
N ALA A 23 -19.53 0.27 -12.49
CA ALA A 23 -20.38 -0.92 -12.38
C ALA A 23 -20.92 -1.06 -10.96
N ALA A 24 -20.05 -0.99 -9.95
CA ALA A 24 -20.46 -1.07 -8.54
C ALA A 24 -21.42 0.06 -8.12
N ALA A 25 -21.27 1.28 -8.64
CA ALA A 25 -22.19 2.38 -8.35
C ALA A 25 -23.58 2.19 -8.99
N ALA A 26 -23.64 1.48 -10.11
CA ALA A 26 -24.93 1.11 -10.74
C ALA A 26 -25.62 -0.04 -10.01
N ASP A 27 -24.83 -1.03 -9.57
CA ASP A 27 -25.34 -2.22 -8.86
C ASP A 27 -25.77 -1.89 -7.42
N GLU A 28 -25.09 -0.95 -6.74
CA GLU A 28 -25.38 -0.53 -5.37
C GLU A 28 -25.49 1.00 -5.26
N PRO A 29 -26.67 1.56 -5.52
CA PRO A 29 -26.90 3.01 -5.50
C PRO A 29 -26.59 3.69 -4.16
N THR A 30 -26.68 2.98 -3.05
CA THR A 30 -26.36 3.48 -1.71
C THR A 30 -24.89 3.91 -1.61
N LEU A 31 -23.99 3.24 -2.33
CA LEU A 31 -22.57 3.55 -2.37
C LEU A 31 -22.16 4.52 -3.49
N SER A 32 -23.09 4.93 -4.36
CA SER A 32 -22.77 5.77 -5.53
C SER A 32 -22.04 7.06 -5.16
N SER A 33 -22.48 7.76 -4.11
CA SER A 33 -21.83 8.98 -3.65
C SER A 33 -20.40 8.74 -3.15
N TYR A 34 -20.20 7.63 -2.41
CA TYR A 34 -18.88 7.23 -1.94
C TYR A 34 -17.93 6.87 -3.09
N LEU A 35 -18.39 6.03 -4.02
CA LEU A 35 -17.60 5.62 -5.19
C LEU A 35 -17.27 6.79 -6.10
N ASN A 36 -18.21 7.73 -6.25
CA ASN A 36 -17.94 8.96 -6.98
C ASN A 36 -16.86 9.80 -6.30
N SER A 37 -16.98 10.08 -5.01
CA SER A 37 -16.01 10.91 -4.29
C SER A 37 -14.64 10.25 -4.18
N ALA A 38 -14.57 8.93 -3.96
CA ALA A 38 -13.31 8.22 -3.79
C ALA A 38 -12.56 7.98 -5.13
N ILE A 39 -13.28 7.80 -6.25
CA ILE A 39 -12.69 7.35 -7.51
C ILE A 39 -13.15 8.20 -8.70
N LEU A 40 -14.46 8.26 -8.98
CA LEU A 40 -14.97 8.71 -10.28
C LEU A 40 -14.80 10.22 -10.51
N ALA A 41 -14.79 11.03 -9.46
CA ALA A 41 -14.57 12.47 -9.50
C ALA A 41 -13.10 12.85 -9.79
N HIS A 42 -12.19 11.88 -9.84
CA HIS A 42 -10.77 12.11 -10.06
C HIS A 42 -10.36 11.76 -11.49
N SER A 43 -9.35 12.48 -12.00
CA SER A 43 -8.82 12.28 -13.36
C SER A 43 -7.69 11.24 -13.39
N THR A 44 -6.99 11.01 -12.28
CA THR A 44 -5.83 10.13 -12.17
C THR A 44 -5.87 9.28 -10.91
N LEU A 45 -5.16 8.14 -10.94
CA LEU A 45 -4.98 7.29 -9.75
C LEU A 45 -4.33 8.07 -8.59
N CYS A 46 -3.36 8.92 -8.87
CA CYS A 46 -2.70 9.79 -7.90
C CYS A 46 -3.73 10.62 -7.10
N GLN A 47 -4.65 11.30 -7.79
CA GLN A 47 -5.68 12.13 -7.16
C GLN A 47 -6.66 11.30 -6.32
N ALA A 48 -7.08 10.14 -6.85
CA ALA A 48 -7.99 9.24 -6.13
C ALA A 48 -7.32 8.64 -4.89
N LEU A 49 -6.07 8.20 -5.01
CA LEU A 49 -5.31 7.64 -3.90
C LEU A 49 -5.05 8.68 -2.81
N SER A 50 -4.65 9.91 -3.21
CA SER A 50 -4.46 11.04 -2.27
C SER A 50 -5.74 11.37 -1.52
N PHE A 51 -6.88 11.41 -2.21
CA PHE A 51 -8.17 11.68 -1.59
C PHE A 51 -8.56 10.56 -0.62
N HIS A 52 -8.52 9.32 -1.09
CA HIS A 52 -8.98 8.17 -0.30
C HIS A 52 -8.13 7.95 0.95
N LEU A 53 -6.81 8.00 0.82
CA LEU A 53 -5.91 7.90 1.98
C LEU A 53 -6.09 9.08 2.94
N ALA A 54 -6.27 10.31 2.45
CA ALA A 54 -6.47 11.47 3.31
C ALA A 54 -7.73 11.34 4.17
N GLU A 55 -8.83 10.83 3.60
CA GLU A 55 -10.06 10.57 4.36
C GLU A 55 -9.87 9.52 5.46
N LYS A 56 -9.00 8.54 5.26
CA LYS A 56 -8.65 7.53 6.27
C LYS A 56 -7.70 8.09 7.33
N LEU A 57 -6.64 8.78 6.91
CA LEU A 57 -5.51 9.17 7.77
C LEU A 57 -5.75 10.45 8.57
N LYS A 58 -6.80 11.23 8.26
CA LYS A 58 -7.15 12.43 9.05
C LYS A 58 -7.23 12.12 10.55
N SER A 59 -6.97 13.13 11.35
CA SER A 59 -6.99 13.02 12.81
C SER A 59 -7.44 14.36 13.41
N PRO A 60 -7.68 14.44 14.75
CA PRO A 60 -7.97 15.72 15.40
C PRO A 60 -6.87 16.77 15.23
N VAL A 61 -5.63 16.35 14.97
CA VAL A 61 -4.47 17.26 14.81
C VAL A 61 -4.08 17.53 13.37
N MET A 62 -4.61 16.75 12.40
CA MET A 62 -4.32 16.93 10.98
C MET A 62 -5.58 16.68 10.14
N SER A 63 -6.08 17.72 9.52
CA SER A 63 -7.31 17.69 8.70
C SER A 63 -7.12 16.88 7.40
N THR A 64 -8.22 16.41 6.80
CA THR A 64 -8.22 15.79 5.47
C THR A 64 -7.47 16.63 4.44
N GLN A 65 -7.69 17.96 4.45
CA GLN A 65 -7.06 18.84 3.46
C GLN A 65 -5.53 18.89 3.61
N GLN A 66 -5.02 18.95 4.84
CA GLN A 66 -3.57 18.92 5.13
C GLN A 66 -2.95 17.60 4.70
N VAL A 67 -3.57 16.48 5.08
CA VAL A 67 -3.11 15.15 4.65
C VAL A 67 -3.12 15.03 3.13
N ARG A 68 -4.22 15.42 2.48
CA ARG A 68 -4.36 15.38 1.02
C ARG A 68 -3.29 16.20 0.31
N HIS A 69 -2.97 17.39 0.82
CA HIS A 69 -1.91 18.22 0.25
C HIS A 69 -0.55 17.52 0.28
N ILE A 70 -0.18 16.94 1.44
CA ILE A 70 1.08 16.19 1.59
C ILE A 70 1.13 15.01 0.61
N LEU A 71 0.04 14.22 0.54
CA LEU A 71 -0.04 13.06 -0.34
C LEU A 71 0.06 13.46 -1.82
N SER A 72 -0.70 14.47 -2.24
CA SER A 72 -0.69 14.94 -3.63
C SER A 72 0.69 15.48 -4.04
N ASP A 73 1.30 16.30 -3.20
CA ASP A 73 2.65 16.84 -3.43
C ASP A 73 3.69 15.70 -3.58
N THR A 74 3.63 14.73 -2.69
CA THR A 74 4.51 13.55 -2.73
C THR A 74 4.31 12.74 -4.02
N TYR A 75 3.08 12.44 -4.42
CA TYR A 75 2.82 11.66 -5.64
C TYR A 75 3.09 12.44 -6.93
N ASP A 76 2.89 13.76 -6.94
CA ASP A 76 3.16 14.60 -8.11
C ASP A 76 4.66 14.76 -8.36
N THR A 77 5.47 14.83 -7.31
CA THR A 77 6.93 14.90 -7.41
C THR A 77 7.57 13.53 -7.64
N HIS A 78 6.93 12.43 -7.16
CA HIS A 78 7.50 11.08 -7.20
C HIS A 78 6.53 10.06 -7.82
N ARG A 79 6.42 10.11 -9.15
CA ARG A 79 5.55 9.23 -9.95
C ARG A 79 5.81 7.73 -9.74
N SER A 80 7.04 7.36 -9.39
CA SER A 80 7.38 5.96 -9.06
C SER A 80 6.55 5.38 -7.92
N LEU A 81 6.06 6.21 -6.98
CA LEU A 81 5.17 5.76 -5.90
C LEU A 81 3.79 5.36 -6.43
N VAL A 82 3.30 6.04 -7.47
CA VAL A 82 2.03 5.68 -8.13
C VAL A 82 2.18 4.37 -8.89
N THR A 83 3.29 4.19 -9.62
CA THR A 83 3.61 2.93 -10.29
C THR A 83 3.75 1.77 -9.31
N ALA A 84 4.37 2.01 -8.14
CA ALA A 84 4.44 1.01 -7.08
C ALA A 84 3.04 0.65 -6.55
N ALA A 85 2.15 1.63 -6.38
CA ALA A 85 0.77 1.37 -5.96
C ALA A 85 -0.01 0.54 -6.98
N GLU A 86 0.19 0.78 -8.28
CA GLU A 86 -0.40 -0.04 -9.35
C GLU A 86 0.11 -1.48 -9.29
N ALA A 87 1.43 -1.67 -9.12
CA ALA A 87 2.04 -2.99 -8.98
C ALA A 87 1.55 -3.73 -7.73
N ASP A 88 1.42 -3.03 -6.60
CA ASP A 88 0.91 -3.62 -5.35
C ASP A 88 -0.57 -4.03 -5.47
N MET A 89 -1.43 -3.23 -6.14
CA MET A 89 -2.82 -3.64 -6.42
C MET A 89 -2.88 -4.85 -7.34
N GLN A 90 -2.03 -4.90 -8.36
CA GLN A 90 -1.96 -6.02 -9.28
C GLN A 90 -1.52 -7.30 -8.56
N ALA A 91 -0.53 -7.20 -7.67
CA ALA A 91 -0.07 -8.30 -6.85
C ALA A 91 -1.19 -8.90 -5.97
N VAL A 92 -2.03 -8.04 -5.37
CA VAL A 92 -3.21 -8.50 -4.61
C VAL A 92 -4.18 -9.24 -5.52
N LEU A 93 -4.49 -8.67 -6.70
CA LEU A 93 -5.43 -9.29 -7.64
C LEU A 93 -4.96 -10.66 -8.15
N GLU A 94 -3.66 -10.83 -8.33
CA GLU A 94 -3.07 -12.07 -8.86
C GLU A 94 -2.90 -13.16 -7.80
N ARG A 95 -2.65 -12.78 -6.54
CA ARG A 95 -2.24 -13.72 -5.49
C ARG A 95 -3.31 -14.00 -4.45
N ASP A 96 -4.31 -13.12 -4.30
CA ASP A 96 -5.45 -13.35 -3.41
C ASP A 96 -6.64 -13.92 -4.19
N PRO A 97 -6.96 -15.21 -4.04
CA PRO A 97 -8.09 -15.83 -4.73
C PRO A 97 -9.47 -15.21 -4.37
N ALA A 98 -9.56 -14.50 -3.26
CA ALA A 98 -10.78 -13.80 -2.84
C ALA A 98 -10.93 -12.42 -3.51
N CYS A 99 -9.85 -11.89 -4.07
CA CYS A 99 -9.85 -10.60 -4.75
C CYS A 99 -10.40 -10.74 -6.18
N ARG A 100 -11.50 -10.04 -6.47
CA ARG A 100 -12.20 -10.12 -7.76
C ARG A 100 -11.93 -8.95 -8.69
N GLY A 101 -11.25 -7.91 -8.21
CA GLY A 101 -10.97 -6.70 -8.99
C GLY A 101 -10.14 -5.69 -8.21
N MET A 102 -9.74 -4.61 -8.91
CA MET A 102 -8.94 -3.53 -8.34
C MET A 102 -9.67 -2.70 -7.29
N LEU A 103 -11.00 -2.70 -7.35
CA LEU A 103 -11.84 -1.92 -6.42
C LEU A 103 -11.67 -2.38 -4.97
N GLN A 104 -11.52 -3.69 -4.75
CA GLN A 104 -11.42 -4.26 -3.41
C GLN A 104 -10.15 -3.84 -2.67
N PRO A 105 -8.93 -4.04 -3.22
CA PRO A 105 -7.72 -3.56 -2.55
C PRO A 105 -7.69 -2.05 -2.40
N PHE A 106 -8.12 -1.29 -3.41
CA PHE A 106 -8.11 0.17 -3.37
C PHE A 106 -8.98 0.72 -2.24
N LEU A 107 -10.21 0.23 -2.05
CA LEU A 107 -11.16 0.80 -1.09
C LEU A 107 -11.11 0.15 0.30
N TYR A 108 -10.86 -1.16 0.37
CA TYR A 108 -11.20 -1.94 1.56
C TYR A 108 -10.05 -2.72 2.17
N PHE A 109 -9.00 -3.08 1.40
CA PHE A 109 -7.93 -3.91 1.94
C PHE A 109 -6.93 -3.06 2.71
N LYS A 110 -6.99 -3.18 4.01
CA LYS A 110 -6.16 -2.37 4.91
C LYS A 110 -4.65 -2.58 4.72
N GLY A 111 -4.22 -3.76 4.26
CA GLY A 111 -2.83 -4.03 3.93
C GLY A 111 -2.32 -3.15 2.79
N PHE A 112 -3.10 -3.02 1.72
CA PHE A 112 -2.79 -2.10 0.62
C PHE A 112 -2.74 -0.65 1.12
N LEU A 113 -3.74 -0.20 1.88
CA LEU A 113 -3.79 1.16 2.40
C LEU A 113 -2.62 1.48 3.34
N ALA A 114 -2.24 0.53 4.19
CA ALA A 114 -1.08 0.64 5.06
C ALA A 114 0.22 0.73 4.28
N LEU A 115 0.39 -0.11 3.24
CA LEU A 115 1.58 -0.10 2.40
C LEU A 115 1.72 1.22 1.64
N GLN A 116 0.63 1.77 1.09
CA GLN A 116 0.68 3.07 0.42
C GLN A 116 0.96 4.21 1.41
N THR A 117 0.44 4.13 2.63
CA THR A 117 0.78 5.09 3.70
C THR A 117 2.27 5.02 4.05
N TYR A 118 2.83 3.81 4.19
CA TYR A 118 4.25 3.61 4.41
C TYR A 118 5.10 4.18 3.25
N ARG A 119 4.72 3.99 1.98
CA ARG A 119 5.48 4.52 0.84
C ARG A 119 5.64 6.03 0.91
N VAL A 120 4.60 6.74 1.30
CA VAL A 120 4.67 8.18 1.55
C VAL A 120 5.53 8.50 2.77
N ALA A 121 5.35 7.78 3.87
CA ALA A 121 6.19 7.97 5.08
C ALA A 121 7.68 7.72 4.80
N ASN A 122 8.01 6.70 4.00
CA ASN A 122 9.39 6.41 3.58
C ASN A 122 9.99 7.55 2.74
N HIS A 123 9.19 8.12 1.83
CA HIS A 123 9.62 9.27 1.05
C HIS A 123 9.91 10.48 1.96
N LEU A 124 8.99 10.83 2.85
CA LEU A 124 9.16 11.92 3.81
C LEU A 124 10.39 11.71 4.70
N TRP A 125 10.63 10.47 5.13
CA TRP A 125 11.84 10.10 5.87
C TRP A 125 13.12 10.43 5.10
N ARG A 126 13.17 10.05 3.82
CA ARG A 126 14.33 10.33 2.95
C ARG A 126 14.56 11.81 2.70
N GLU A 127 13.53 12.63 2.79
CA GLU A 127 13.60 14.09 2.72
C GLU A 127 13.98 14.75 4.07
N GLY A 128 14.25 13.96 5.11
CA GLY A 128 14.57 14.46 6.45
C GLY A 128 13.36 14.97 7.24
N ARG A 129 12.14 14.73 6.77
CA ARG A 129 10.87 15.08 7.45
C ARG A 129 10.43 13.98 8.41
N GLU A 130 11.35 13.56 9.29
CA GLU A 130 11.20 12.37 10.13
C GLU A 130 9.97 12.43 11.06
N THR A 131 9.72 13.57 11.70
CA THR A 131 8.56 13.72 12.60
C THR A 131 7.24 13.50 11.86
N LEU A 132 7.14 13.98 10.62
CA LEU A 132 5.96 13.76 9.80
C LEU A 132 5.86 12.31 9.32
N ALA A 133 6.98 11.69 8.98
CA ALA A 133 7.03 10.27 8.63
C ALA A 133 6.55 9.38 9.79
N PHE A 134 6.98 9.65 11.02
CA PHE A 134 6.49 8.97 12.21
C PHE A 134 4.99 9.22 12.47
N HIS A 135 4.49 10.41 12.18
CA HIS A 135 3.05 10.67 12.27
C HIS A 135 2.26 9.73 11.34
N PHE A 136 2.69 9.56 10.07
CA PHE A 136 2.05 8.63 9.13
C PHE A 136 2.19 7.18 9.58
N GLN A 137 3.35 6.75 10.09
CA GLN A 137 3.55 5.42 10.67
C GLN A 137 2.56 5.17 11.82
N SER A 138 2.49 6.10 12.78
CA SER A 138 1.57 6.00 13.93
C SER A 138 0.12 5.88 13.47
N ARG A 139 -0.30 6.69 12.48
CA ARG A 139 -1.66 6.61 11.93
C ARG A 139 -1.94 5.29 11.23
N ALA A 140 -0.98 4.74 10.47
CA ALA A 140 -1.13 3.43 9.85
C ALA A 140 -1.23 2.30 10.89
N SER A 141 -0.41 2.36 11.93
CA SER A 141 -0.45 1.41 13.04
C SER A 141 -1.80 1.45 13.78
N GLU A 142 -2.31 2.64 14.09
CA GLU A 142 -3.60 2.83 14.77
C GLU A 142 -4.79 2.35 13.92
N LEU A 143 -4.83 2.71 12.63
CA LEU A 143 -5.98 2.47 11.76
C LEU A 143 -6.00 1.08 11.13
N PHE A 144 -4.83 0.59 10.75
CA PHE A 144 -4.72 -0.64 9.97
C PHE A 144 -4.10 -1.80 10.76
N GLY A 145 -3.54 -1.54 11.94
CA GLY A 145 -2.83 -2.54 12.73
C GLY A 145 -1.53 -3.00 12.05
N VAL A 146 -0.88 -2.11 11.29
CA VAL A 146 0.35 -2.37 10.53
C VAL A 146 1.40 -1.34 10.93
N ASP A 147 2.48 -1.82 11.50
CA ASP A 147 3.59 -0.99 11.97
C ASP A 147 4.83 -1.19 11.10
N ILE A 148 5.07 -0.28 10.16
CA ILE A 148 6.24 -0.30 9.27
C ILE A 148 7.06 0.95 9.54
N HIS A 149 8.30 0.77 10.00
CA HIS A 149 9.21 1.90 10.23
C HIS A 149 9.48 2.63 8.91
N PRO A 150 9.43 3.99 8.88
CA PRO A 150 9.61 4.75 7.64
C PRO A 150 10.96 4.52 6.93
N ALA A 151 12.02 4.21 7.69
CA ALA A 151 13.34 3.92 7.13
C ALA A 151 13.47 2.52 6.50
N ALA A 152 12.54 1.60 6.75
CA ALA A 152 12.54 0.28 6.11
C ALA A 152 12.54 0.42 4.58
N ARG A 153 13.02 -0.60 3.88
CA ARG A 153 13.06 -0.62 2.41
C ARG A 153 12.17 -1.73 1.89
N ILE A 154 11.10 -1.38 1.21
CA ILE A 154 10.14 -2.33 0.64
C ILE A 154 10.07 -2.12 -0.87
N GLY A 155 10.22 -3.19 -1.62
CA GLY A 155 10.13 -3.24 -3.08
C GLY A 155 8.72 -2.97 -3.61
N THR A 156 8.48 -3.31 -4.85
CA THR A 156 7.20 -3.15 -5.56
C THR A 156 6.51 -4.50 -5.77
N GLY A 157 5.22 -4.48 -6.09
CA GLY A 157 4.46 -5.72 -6.26
C GLY A 157 4.27 -6.48 -4.95
N VAL A 158 4.26 -5.80 -3.81
CA VAL A 158 4.16 -6.42 -2.49
C VAL A 158 2.70 -6.51 -2.06
N MET A 159 2.31 -7.71 -1.59
CA MET A 159 1.00 -7.95 -1.01
C MET A 159 1.10 -8.07 0.53
N LEU A 160 0.33 -7.27 1.25
CA LEU A 160 0.10 -7.44 2.69
C LEU A 160 -1.31 -8.02 2.88
N ASP A 161 -1.40 -9.34 3.11
CA ASP A 161 -2.67 -10.03 3.23
C ASP A 161 -3.22 -9.99 4.66
N HIS A 162 -4.50 -9.60 4.81
CA HIS A 162 -5.17 -9.30 6.09
C HIS A 162 -4.42 -8.30 6.98
N ALA A 163 -3.13 -8.28 6.94
CA ALA A 163 -2.14 -7.36 7.46
C ALA A 163 -2.14 -7.09 8.98
N SER A 164 -3.16 -7.49 9.75
CA SER A 164 -3.20 -7.24 11.19
C SER A 164 -1.95 -7.73 11.90
N GLY A 165 -1.29 -6.86 12.65
CA GLY A 165 -0.12 -7.21 13.46
C GLY A 165 1.16 -7.41 12.66
N ILE A 166 1.23 -6.97 11.41
CA ILE A 166 2.50 -6.88 10.68
C ILE A 166 3.36 -5.80 11.33
N THR A 167 4.61 -6.15 11.63
CA THR A 167 5.62 -5.23 12.16
C THR A 167 6.89 -5.35 11.35
N ILE A 168 7.38 -4.25 10.77
CA ILE A 168 8.61 -4.19 9.97
C ILE A 168 9.53 -3.10 10.53
N GLY A 169 10.70 -3.52 11.04
CA GLY A 169 11.64 -2.64 11.73
C GLY A 169 12.48 -1.78 10.80
N GLU A 170 13.17 -0.82 11.39
CA GLU A 170 13.90 0.29 10.76
C GLU A 170 14.83 -0.12 9.60
N THR A 171 15.67 -1.12 9.82
CA THR A 171 16.69 -1.54 8.84
C THR A 171 16.27 -2.76 8.02
N ALA A 172 14.99 -3.18 8.12
CA ALA A 172 14.47 -4.29 7.34
C ALA A 172 14.45 -3.98 5.84
N ILE A 173 14.67 -5.03 5.05
CA ILE A 173 14.52 -5.00 3.59
C ILE A 173 13.52 -6.08 3.19
N VAL A 174 12.59 -5.73 2.31
CA VAL A 174 11.68 -6.65 1.64
C VAL A 174 11.83 -6.42 0.14
N GLY A 175 12.18 -7.48 -0.58
CA GLY A 175 12.34 -7.45 -2.04
C GLY A 175 11.02 -7.24 -2.79
N ASP A 176 11.13 -7.15 -4.11
CA ASP A 176 9.96 -7.07 -4.98
C ASP A 176 9.14 -8.37 -4.90
N ASP A 177 7.87 -8.27 -5.25
CA ASP A 177 6.95 -9.40 -5.43
C ASP A 177 6.73 -10.28 -4.20
N CYS A 178 7.06 -9.80 -3.01
CA CYS A 178 6.83 -10.51 -1.76
C CYS A 178 5.36 -10.50 -1.32
N SER A 179 4.97 -11.53 -0.58
CA SER A 179 3.67 -11.62 0.08
C SER A 179 3.85 -11.84 1.58
N LEU A 180 3.27 -10.97 2.40
CA LEU A 180 3.33 -11.05 3.86
C LEU A 180 1.92 -11.21 4.41
N LEU A 181 1.70 -12.30 5.17
CA LEU A 181 0.42 -12.55 5.82
C LEU A 181 0.38 -11.87 7.21
N HIS A 182 -0.80 -11.82 7.78
CA HIS A 182 -1.01 -11.18 9.09
C HIS A 182 -0.08 -11.75 10.18
N GLY A 183 0.27 -10.89 11.13
CA GLY A 183 1.12 -11.24 12.26
C GLY A 183 2.60 -11.44 11.92
N VAL A 184 3.05 -11.20 10.69
CA VAL A 184 4.46 -11.26 10.32
C VAL A 184 5.25 -10.18 11.08
N THR A 185 6.42 -10.55 11.61
CA THR A 185 7.34 -9.61 12.25
C THR A 185 8.73 -9.73 11.64
N LEU A 186 9.26 -8.62 11.14
CA LEU A 186 10.64 -8.43 10.74
C LEU A 186 11.32 -7.53 11.78
N GLY A 187 11.78 -8.14 12.88
CA GLY A 187 12.24 -7.46 14.09
C GLY A 187 13.73 -7.54 14.32
N GLY A 188 14.23 -6.68 15.22
CA GLY A 188 15.56 -6.83 15.81
C GLY A 188 15.54 -7.76 17.02
N THR A 189 16.73 -8.17 17.48
CA THR A 189 16.87 -8.99 18.70
C THR A 189 16.82 -8.16 20.00
N GLY A 190 16.80 -6.82 19.87
CA GLY A 190 16.86 -5.89 21.00
C GLY A 190 18.26 -5.72 21.63
N LYS A 191 19.28 -6.37 21.07
CA LYS A 191 20.66 -6.39 21.62
C LYS A 191 21.66 -5.59 20.79
N GLU A 192 21.27 -5.24 19.55
CA GLU A 192 22.15 -4.63 18.57
C GLU A 192 21.66 -3.25 18.15
N VAL A 193 22.59 -2.38 17.81
CA VAL A 193 22.35 -1.08 17.18
C VAL A 193 22.78 -1.15 15.70
N GLY A 194 22.32 -0.22 14.89
CA GLY A 194 22.65 -0.18 13.47
C GLY A 194 21.80 -1.17 12.65
N ASP A 195 22.42 -1.91 11.74
CA ASP A 195 21.74 -2.84 10.85
C ASP A 195 21.40 -4.15 11.56
N ARG A 196 20.15 -4.24 12.04
CA ARG A 196 19.69 -5.25 12.99
C ARG A 196 18.40 -5.97 12.60
N HIS A 197 17.86 -5.71 11.40
CA HIS A 197 16.60 -6.30 10.97
C HIS A 197 16.78 -7.21 9.74
N PRO A 198 15.84 -8.13 9.46
CA PRO A 198 15.93 -9.09 8.36
C PRO A 198 16.01 -8.46 6.98
N LYS A 199 16.61 -9.20 6.05
CA LYS A 199 16.67 -8.92 4.62
C LYS A 199 15.96 -10.05 3.88
N ILE A 200 14.79 -9.73 3.34
CA ILE A 200 13.95 -10.65 2.59
C ILE A 200 14.19 -10.43 1.10
N GLY A 201 14.50 -11.48 0.38
CA GLY A 201 14.71 -11.49 -1.07
C GLY A 201 13.43 -11.23 -1.85
N LYS A 202 13.47 -11.45 -3.15
CA LYS A 202 12.33 -11.27 -4.06
C LYS A 202 11.41 -12.49 -4.06
N GLY A 203 10.12 -12.29 -4.32
CA GLY A 203 9.16 -13.38 -4.50
C GLY A 203 8.74 -14.11 -3.22
N VAL A 204 9.33 -13.82 -2.09
CA VAL A 204 9.19 -14.57 -0.85
C VAL A 204 7.78 -14.46 -0.27
N LEU A 205 7.20 -15.60 0.11
CA LEU A 205 5.98 -15.68 0.90
C LEU A 205 6.32 -15.85 2.40
N LEU A 206 6.00 -14.85 3.21
CA LEU A 206 6.04 -14.95 4.67
C LEU A 206 4.65 -15.32 5.20
N SER A 207 4.49 -16.56 5.65
CA SER A 207 3.21 -17.10 6.12
C SER A 207 2.76 -16.49 7.44
N VAL A 208 1.52 -16.81 7.84
CA VAL A 208 0.85 -16.28 9.03
C VAL A 208 1.73 -16.38 10.26
N GLY A 209 1.93 -15.26 10.95
CA GLY A 209 2.63 -15.19 12.22
C GLY A 209 4.15 -15.44 12.14
N ALA A 210 4.75 -15.53 10.95
CA ALA A 210 6.20 -15.70 10.82
C ALA A 210 6.98 -14.59 11.57
N LYS A 211 7.95 -15.00 12.40
CA LYS A 211 8.80 -14.11 13.18
C LYS A 211 10.23 -14.26 12.71
N VAL A 212 10.74 -13.26 12.01
CA VAL A 212 12.13 -13.21 11.55
C VAL A 212 12.84 -12.13 12.38
N LEU A 213 13.83 -12.51 13.16
CA LEU A 213 14.47 -11.64 14.14
C LEU A 213 15.98 -11.57 13.92
N GLY A 214 16.53 -10.36 13.96
CA GLY A 214 17.96 -10.13 13.76
C GLY A 214 18.32 -9.86 12.30
N ASN A 215 19.57 -9.50 12.04
CA ASN A 215 20.08 -9.24 10.70
C ASN A 215 20.38 -10.58 9.97
N ILE A 216 19.33 -11.25 9.55
CA ILE A 216 19.41 -12.50 8.79
C ILE A 216 18.86 -12.33 7.38
N HIS A 217 19.32 -13.15 6.44
CA HIS A 217 18.94 -13.10 5.05
C HIS A 217 18.05 -14.30 4.69
N ILE A 218 16.89 -14.01 4.08
CA ILE A 218 16.04 -14.95 3.39
C ILE A 218 16.29 -14.71 1.89
N GLY A 219 16.73 -15.73 1.17
CA GLY A 219 17.02 -15.64 -0.28
C GLY A 219 15.77 -15.43 -1.13
N ASP A 220 15.98 -15.21 -2.42
CA ASP A 220 14.89 -15.15 -3.41
C ASP A 220 14.23 -16.54 -3.57
N GLU A 221 12.95 -16.58 -3.99
CA GLU A 221 12.31 -17.80 -4.47
C GLU A 221 12.89 -18.27 -5.79
#